data_70374fc45cef47f947a271499afc790a
#
_entry.id   70374fc45cef47f947a271499afc790a
#
_cell.length_a   1.000
_cell.length_b   1.000
_cell.length_c   1.000
_cell.angle_alpha   90.00
_cell.angle_beta   90.00
_cell.angle_gamma   90.00
#
_symmetry.space_group_name_H-M   'P 1'
#
loop_
_entity.id
_entity.type
_entity.pdbx_description
1 polymer ?
#
loop_
_entity_poly.entity_id
_entity_poly.type
_entity_poly.pdbx_seq_one_letter_code
_entity_poly.pdbx_strand_id
1 'polypeptide(L)'
;MKKVVAGFFTLVLYCAQMEAQEQVTDSMAIQQLDEVVVSDSRFALKRENSGKTIIKITAAEIVQNQGRSIAELINSKSGIEINGSRSVAGQNLSYFVRGGNNRQVLVLIDGIQVNDPSQIANDFDLRLLDLNTIENIEIIKGAASTLYGNAAATAVISITTKNASKEKVALSLSSILGTNASQDDDNKTISNFNNGLNINGTLEKFSYVIGFANQYTDGLSAASGVNTEEDTFSRINTNIKLGYRFSEAFNLKVFGSFDKIKNDIDGFPAPLFQFADTNDKSVSEQLRFAIAPSFKYQNGSISMNASITNIDRETISDFPSVFESKGYNVDIFNKYVFGEQLYSIIGFNYQKNETLFAEEVTYTNNDPYANMVYVSEFGLNLNAGARLNKHSEYGSQLTYNFNPSYTFGLGSGYGKFLGSYSTSFIAPSLFQLFDGTFGNPDLEAEENRTLESGFEWNLGKKLRFSGLYFNRNEMNTVLFTTIDPANFISQYTNAEGEAKIQGVEFEIASELFLGLNFTANYTFTELNEGNRVRLPKHRANANLNYKISDRTNTAITYQYVGSREDTDFSTFQNVALDAYSLIDFYFGHQFKNNKLKLFINITNIFNEDYQEIIGYSTRGRNYNLGLNVSL
;
A
#
# COMPACT_ATOMS: atom_id res chain seq x y z
N MET A 1 29.04 -7.84 -13.69
CA MET A 1 28.41 -7.76 -12.36
C MET A 1 29.36 -8.14 -11.20
N LYS A 2 30.10 -9.26 -11.21
CA LYS A 2 31.04 -9.62 -10.11
C LYS A 2 32.08 -8.54 -9.73
N LYS A 3 32.53 -7.70 -10.68
CA LYS A 3 33.47 -6.59 -10.42
C LYS A 3 32.85 -5.35 -9.77
N VAL A 4 31.53 -5.12 -9.93
CA VAL A 4 30.82 -3.98 -9.34
C VAL A 4 30.49 -4.26 -7.87
N VAL A 5 30.17 -5.52 -7.53
CA VAL A 5 29.90 -5.95 -6.14
C VAL A 5 31.18 -5.84 -5.27
N ALA A 6 32.34 -6.22 -5.82
CA ALA A 6 33.62 -6.10 -5.10
C ALA A 6 34.00 -4.62 -4.86
N GLY A 7 33.72 -3.72 -5.81
CA GLY A 7 33.96 -2.28 -5.66
C GLY A 7 33.06 -1.63 -4.60
N PHE A 8 31.83 -2.10 -4.46
CA PHE A 8 30.88 -1.60 -3.47
C PHE A 8 31.29 -2.01 -2.03
N PHE A 9 31.74 -3.25 -1.84
CA PHE A 9 32.25 -3.72 -0.56
C PHE A 9 33.51 -2.99 -0.09
N THR A 10 34.39 -2.62 -1.03
CA THR A 10 35.64 -1.88 -0.70
C THR A 10 35.35 -0.43 -0.33
N LEU A 11 34.34 0.21 -0.94
CA LEU A 11 33.91 1.58 -0.60
C LEU A 11 33.29 1.65 0.79
N VAL A 12 32.50 0.66 1.19
CA VAL A 12 31.85 0.57 2.51
C VAL A 12 32.89 0.43 3.63
N LEU A 13 33.96 -0.31 3.41
CA LEU A 13 35.05 -0.48 4.39
C LEU A 13 35.89 0.81 4.58
N TYR A 14 36.00 1.66 3.56
CA TYR A 14 36.77 2.90 3.65
C TYR A 14 36.00 4.02 4.37
N CYS A 15 34.66 4.04 4.27
CA CYS A 15 33.80 5.01 4.98
C CYS A 15 33.68 4.76 6.49
N ALA A 16 34.02 3.57 6.98
CA ALA A 16 33.90 3.20 8.39
C ALA A 16 34.91 3.89 9.34
N GLN A 17 35.85 4.70 8.81
CA GLN A 17 36.88 5.38 9.60
C GLN A 17 36.57 6.85 9.93
N MET A 18 35.40 7.39 9.54
CA MET A 18 35.01 8.76 9.93
C MET A 18 34.35 8.78 11.29
N GLU A 19 34.94 9.48 12.26
CA GLU A 19 34.36 9.72 13.58
C GLU A 19 33.17 10.69 13.47
N ALA A 20 31.99 10.27 13.92
CA ALA A 20 30.80 11.10 14.03
C ALA A 20 30.22 11.07 15.45
N GLN A 21 29.73 12.20 15.88
CA GLN A 21 29.16 12.46 17.21
C GLN A 21 27.91 11.59 17.50
N GLU A 22 27.69 11.28 18.78
CA GLU A 22 26.58 10.49 19.29
C GLU A 22 25.23 11.06 18.88
N GLN A 23 24.46 10.29 18.10
CA GLN A 23 23.01 10.50 17.99
C GLN A 23 22.31 9.82 19.15
N VAL A 24 21.45 10.58 19.82
CA VAL A 24 20.49 10.07 20.80
C VAL A 24 19.54 9.11 20.07
N THR A 25 19.74 7.82 20.26
CA THR A 25 18.82 6.79 19.79
C THR A 25 17.54 6.88 20.60
N ASP A 26 16.49 7.34 19.94
CA ASP A 26 15.13 7.15 20.44
C ASP A 26 14.90 5.62 20.57
N SER A 27 14.75 5.17 21.79
CA SER A 27 14.59 3.75 22.10
C SER A 27 13.42 3.20 21.31
N MET A 28 13.60 2.03 20.65
CA MET A 28 12.54 1.24 19.99
C MET A 28 11.53 0.70 21.03
N ALA A 29 11.05 1.53 21.92
CA ALA A 29 9.86 1.25 22.70
C ALA A 29 8.68 1.46 21.77
N ILE A 30 7.88 0.45 21.54
CA ILE A 30 6.57 0.60 20.91
C ILE A 30 5.82 1.60 21.80
N GLN A 31 5.87 2.88 21.40
CA GLN A 31 5.06 3.93 22.02
C GLN A 31 3.63 3.77 21.53
N GLN A 32 2.90 2.80 22.12
CA GLN A 32 1.48 2.58 21.84
C GLN A 32 0.54 3.54 22.58
N LEU A 33 1.05 4.38 23.46
CA LEU A 33 0.22 5.14 24.41
C LEU A 33 -0.42 6.42 23.86
N ASP A 34 0.18 7.03 22.82
CA ASP A 34 -0.37 8.23 22.17
C ASP A 34 -0.16 8.15 20.65
N GLU A 35 -0.64 7.06 20.04
CA GLU A 35 -0.52 6.91 18.58
C GLU A 35 -1.34 7.99 17.89
N VAL A 36 -0.62 8.96 17.32
CA VAL A 36 -1.20 10.02 16.52
C VAL A 36 -1.43 9.50 15.10
N VAL A 37 -2.62 9.69 14.59
CA VAL A 37 -3.02 9.39 13.22
C VAL A 37 -3.43 10.67 12.52
N VAL A 38 -3.09 10.81 11.27
CA VAL A 38 -3.32 12.03 10.48
C VAL A 38 -4.32 11.78 9.35
N SER A 39 -4.31 10.58 8.78
CA SER A 39 -5.02 10.27 7.54
C SER A 39 -6.55 10.33 7.66
N ASP A 40 -7.12 10.00 8.82
CA ASP A 40 -8.59 10.00 9.01
C ASP A 40 -9.22 11.41 8.94
N SER A 41 -8.52 12.43 9.37
CA SER A 41 -9.08 13.78 9.49
C SER A 41 -8.15 14.88 8.95
N ARG A 42 -7.00 14.51 8.40
CA ARG A 42 -5.90 15.43 8.03
C ARG A 42 -5.41 16.31 9.19
N PHE A 43 -5.87 16.05 10.41
CA PHE A 43 -5.35 16.60 11.66
C PHE A 43 -4.57 15.53 12.42
N ALA A 44 -3.57 15.97 13.17
CA ALA A 44 -2.84 15.10 14.09
C ALA A 44 -3.72 14.82 15.32
N LEU A 45 -4.58 13.84 15.25
CA LEU A 45 -5.48 13.42 16.33
C LEU A 45 -4.94 12.17 17.01
N LYS A 46 -5.25 12.00 18.29
CA LYS A 46 -5.00 10.74 18.98
C LYS A 46 -5.90 9.64 18.38
N ARG A 47 -5.38 8.42 18.26
CA ARG A 47 -6.13 7.26 17.76
C ARG A 47 -7.44 7.03 18.51
N GLU A 48 -7.45 7.29 19.83
CA GLU A 48 -8.65 7.18 20.67
C GLU A 48 -9.80 8.08 20.20
N ASN A 49 -9.49 9.21 19.54
CA ASN A 49 -10.45 10.19 19.06
C ASN A 49 -10.93 9.96 17.62
N SER A 50 -10.41 8.95 16.93
CA SER A 50 -10.85 8.60 15.58
C SER A 50 -12.06 7.66 15.62
N GLY A 51 -13.09 7.96 14.81
CA GLY A 51 -14.24 7.10 14.57
C GLY A 51 -13.99 6.01 13.52
N LYS A 52 -12.80 5.95 12.92
CA LYS A 52 -12.40 4.97 11.92
C LYS A 52 -11.35 4.00 12.45
N THR A 53 -11.26 2.83 11.81
CA THR A 53 -10.17 1.88 12.05
C THR A 53 -8.97 2.28 11.19
N ILE A 54 -7.86 2.57 11.85
CA ILE A 54 -6.61 2.97 11.20
C ILE A 54 -5.51 2.00 11.60
N ILE A 55 -4.81 1.45 10.62
CA ILE A 55 -3.59 0.68 10.81
C ILE A 55 -2.41 1.62 10.57
N LYS A 56 -1.46 1.64 11.49
CA LYS A 56 -0.20 2.38 11.32
C LYS A 56 0.96 1.39 11.31
N ILE A 57 1.66 1.34 10.19
CA ILE A 57 2.92 0.60 10.03
C ILE A 57 4.05 1.60 10.29
N THR A 58 4.77 1.39 11.38
CA THR A 58 5.81 2.32 11.84
C THR A 58 7.16 2.07 11.14
N ALA A 59 8.08 3.05 11.20
CA ALA A 59 9.45 2.88 10.72
C ALA A 59 10.14 1.66 11.37
N ALA A 60 9.90 1.40 12.65
CA ALA A 60 10.46 0.24 13.35
C ALA A 60 9.95 -1.08 12.75
N GLU A 61 8.68 -1.17 12.40
CA GLU A 61 8.09 -2.33 11.75
C GLU A 61 8.61 -2.50 10.32
N ILE A 62 8.77 -1.42 9.56
CA ILE A 62 9.38 -1.44 8.22
C ILE A 62 10.81 -2.00 8.28
N VAL A 63 11.62 -1.54 9.25
CA VAL A 63 13.00 -2.03 9.43
C VAL A 63 13.06 -3.52 9.78
N GLN A 64 12.06 -4.08 10.44
CA GLN A 64 11.98 -5.51 10.75
C GLN A 64 11.51 -6.36 9.55
N ASN A 65 10.89 -5.73 8.57
CA ASN A 65 10.40 -6.37 7.35
C ASN A 65 11.25 -6.10 6.11
N GLN A 66 12.46 -5.57 6.28
CA GLN A 66 13.40 -5.39 5.18
C GLN A 66 13.73 -6.73 4.49
N GLY A 67 13.82 -6.71 3.17
CA GLY A 67 13.92 -7.91 2.34
C GLY A 67 12.58 -8.46 1.86
N ARG A 68 11.46 -7.87 2.29
CA ARG A 68 10.11 -8.14 1.78
C ARG A 68 9.65 -6.99 0.89
N SER A 69 8.62 -7.24 0.08
CA SER A 69 7.94 -6.18 -0.66
C SER A 69 7.00 -5.37 0.25
N ILE A 70 6.61 -4.17 -0.20
CA ILE A 70 5.56 -3.39 0.48
C ILE A 70 4.23 -4.14 0.48
N ALA A 71 3.93 -4.87 -0.60
CA ALA A 71 2.73 -5.68 -0.72
C ALA A 71 2.68 -6.78 0.34
N GLU A 72 3.78 -7.52 0.57
CA GLU A 72 3.86 -8.51 1.65
C GLU A 72 3.63 -7.91 3.03
N LEU A 73 4.19 -6.71 3.29
CA LEU A 73 4.03 -6.04 4.58
C LEU A 73 2.58 -5.60 4.81
N ILE A 74 1.94 -5.00 3.82
CA ILE A 74 0.53 -4.59 3.88
C ILE A 74 -0.38 -5.83 3.95
N ASN A 75 -0.04 -6.89 3.23
CA ASN A 75 -0.76 -8.16 3.21
C ASN A 75 -0.80 -8.85 4.60
N SER A 76 0.07 -8.51 5.55
CA SER A 76 0.04 -9.01 6.93
C SER A 76 -1.02 -8.32 7.82
N LYS A 77 -1.79 -7.35 7.31
CA LYS A 77 -2.74 -6.56 8.10
C LYS A 77 -4.16 -7.09 8.00
N SER A 78 -4.97 -6.84 9.04
CA SER A 78 -6.38 -7.27 9.09
C SER A 78 -7.20 -6.66 7.96
N GLY A 79 -8.11 -7.44 7.39
CA GLY A 79 -9.02 -7.00 6.34
C GLY A 79 -8.38 -6.75 4.98
N ILE A 80 -7.11 -7.13 4.78
CA ILE A 80 -6.37 -6.93 3.54
C ILE A 80 -5.89 -8.25 2.99
N GLU A 81 -6.12 -8.52 1.71
CA GLU A 81 -5.60 -9.63 0.94
C GLU A 81 -4.89 -9.10 -0.31
N ILE A 82 -3.63 -9.50 -0.55
CA ILE A 82 -2.87 -9.15 -1.75
C ILE A 82 -2.33 -10.43 -2.36
N ASN A 83 -2.98 -10.89 -3.42
CA ASN A 83 -2.53 -12.03 -4.21
C ASN A 83 -1.40 -11.61 -5.16
N GLY A 84 -0.43 -12.48 -5.39
CA GLY A 84 0.79 -12.21 -6.15
C GLY A 84 1.92 -11.64 -5.30
N SER A 85 1.68 -11.34 -4.02
CA SER A 85 2.70 -10.72 -3.15
C SER A 85 3.88 -11.67 -2.85
N ARG A 86 3.67 -12.97 -2.90
CA ARG A 86 4.68 -14.01 -2.67
C ARG A 86 4.99 -14.86 -3.90
N SER A 87 4.52 -14.45 -5.07
CA SER A 87 4.89 -14.99 -6.38
C SER A 87 6.22 -14.39 -6.88
N VAL A 88 6.51 -14.48 -8.17
CA VAL A 88 7.63 -13.76 -8.80
C VAL A 88 7.51 -12.26 -8.55
N ALA A 89 8.63 -11.55 -8.48
CA ALA A 89 8.64 -10.12 -8.16
C ALA A 89 7.90 -9.26 -9.20
N GLY A 90 7.82 -9.74 -10.46
CA GLY A 90 7.08 -9.12 -11.56
C GLY A 90 5.58 -9.41 -11.58
N GLN A 91 5.06 -10.29 -10.70
CA GLN A 91 3.65 -10.67 -10.69
C GLN A 91 2.73 -9.47 -10.47
N ASN A 92 1.70 -9.33 -11.30
CA ASN A 92 0.65 -8.34 -11.10
C ASN A 92 -0.10 -8.60 -9.79
N LEU A 93 -0.29 -7.54 -9.00
CA LEU A 93 -0.91 -7.61 -7.70
C LEU A 93 -2.42 -7.43 -7.80
N SER A 94 -3.17 -8.35 -7.18
CA SER A 94 -4.60 -8.17 -6.94
C SER A 94 -4.82 -7.96 -5.46
N TYR A 95 -5.24 -6.74 -5.06
CA TYR A 95 -5.48 -6.45 -3.65
C TYR A 95 -6.95 -6.21 -3.36
N PHE A 96 -7.37 -6.75 -2.24
CA PHE A 96 -8.72 -6.64 -1.71
C PHE A 96 -8.66 -6.06 -0.31
N VAL A 97 -9.48 -5.05 -0.04
CA VAL A 97 -9.68 -4.54 1.32
C VAL A 97 -11.15 -4.70 1.68
N ARG A 98 -11.42 -5.53 2.70
CA ARG A 98 -12.80 -5.88 3.10
C ARG A 98 -13.65 -6.32 1.90
N GLY A 99 -13.04 -7.12 1.03
CA GLY A 99 -13.65 -7.61 -0.20
C GLY A 99 -13.73 -6.62 -1.36
N GLY A 100 -13.36 -5.36 -1.21
CA GLY A 100 -13.23 -4.41 -2.32
C GLY A 100 -11.93 -4.60 -3.08
N ASN A 101 -11.94 -4.45 -4.39
CA ASN A 101 -10.82 -4.69 -5.29
C ASN A 101 -9.91 -3.46 -5.48
N ASN A 102 -8.88 -3.56 -6.34
CA ASN A 102 -7.90 -2.52 -6.64
C ASN A 102 -8.51 -1.15 -6.89
N ARG A 103 -9.59 -1.04 -7.68
CA ARG A 103 -10.26 0.23 -8.01
C ARG A 103 -10.85 0.96 -6.82
N GLN A 104 -11.06 0.24 -5.73
CA GLN A 104 -11.73 0.70 -4.53
C GLN A 104 -10.74 1.12 -3.43
N VAL A 105 -9.43 1.08 -3.74
CA VAL A 105 -8.33 1.41 -2.83
C VAL A 105 -7.50 2.55 -3.39
N LEU A 106 -7.48 3.67 -2.66
CA LEU A 106 -6.70 4.83 -3.03
C LEU A 106 -5.31 4.79 -2.39
N VAL A 107 -4.27 5.12 -3.15
CA VAL A 107 -2.91 5.28 -2.64
C VAL A 107 -2.53 6.76 -2.62
N LEU A 108 -1.95 7.19 -1.49
CA LEU A 108 -1.34 8.51 -1.34
C LEU A 108 0.14 8.37 -1.05
N ILE A 109 0.98 9.19 -1.67
CA ILE A 109 2.40 9.32 -1.34
C ILE A 109 2.67 10.77 -0.90
N ASP A 110 3.14 10.95 0.34
CA ASP A 110 3.33 12.27 0.96
C ASP A 110 2.10 13.20 0.87
N GLY A 111 0.89 12.60 0.93
CA GLY A 111 -0.40 13.29 0.86
C GLY A 111 -0.88 13.61 -0.57
N ILE A 112 -0.17 13.16 -1.59
CA ILE A 112 -0.49 13.32 -3.01
C ILE A 112 -1.12 12.02 -3.53
N GLN A 113 -2.28 12.13 -4.16
CA GLN A 113 -2.94 11.00 -4.80
C GLN A 113 -2.12 10.49 -5.98
N VAL A 114 -1.98 9.18 -6.08
CA VAL A 114 -1.26 8.49 -7.15
C VAL A 114 -2.13 7.38 -7.74
N ASN A 115 -2.16 7.32 -9.06
CA ASN A 115 -2.89 6.33 -9.85
C ASN A 115 -2.26 6.22 -11.25
N ASP A 116 -2.66 5.23 -12.01
CA ASP A 116 -2.33 5.06 -13.43
C ASP A 116 -3.63 5.05 -14.25
N PRO A 117 -3.95 6.15 -14.97
CA PRO A 117 -5.17 6.25 -15.75
C PRO A 117 -5.29 5.24 -16.89
N SER A 118 -4.19 4.63 -17.33
CA SER A 118 -4.16 3.61 -18.37
C SER A 118 -4.40 2.19 -17.85
N GLN A 119 -4.39 1.99 -16.51
CA GLN A 119 -4.69 0.70 -15.90
C GLN A 119 -6.19 0.39 -15.91
N ILE A 120 -6.52 -0.89 -16.01
CA ILE A 120 -7.90 -1.39 -15.91
C ILE A 120 -8.59 -0.89 -14.64
N ALA A 121 -7.88 -0.90 -13.52
CA ALA A 121 -8.39 -0.48 -12.23
C ALA A 121 -8.12 1.00 -11.90
N ASN A 122 -7.43 1.74 -12.76
CA ASN A 122 -6.94 3.09 -12.46
C ASN A 122 -6.18 3.15 -11.13
N ASP A 123 -5.53 2.08 -10.74
CA ASP A 123 -4.83 1.91 -9.46
C ASP A 123 -3.34 2.25 -9.58
N PHE A 124 -2.69 2.35 -8.45
CA PHE A 124 -1.25 2.54 -8.37
C PHE A 124 -0.54 1.19 -8.18
N ASP A 125 0.46 0.93 -8.99
CA ASP A 125 1.26 -0.29 -8.89
C ASP A 125 2.20 -0.25 -7.68
N LEU A 126 1.86 -0.99 -6.62
CA LEU A 126 2.67 -1.07 -5.39
C LEU A 126 4.06 -1.66 -5.61
N ARG A 127 4.32 -2.37 -6.73
CA ARG A 127 5.64 -2.89 -7.08
C ARG A 127 6.66 -1.78 -7.37
N LEU A 128 6.17 -0.59 -7.74
CA LEU A 128 7.01 0.61 -7.96
C LEU A 128 7.66 1.14 -6.68
N LEU A 129 7.25 0.70 -5.49
CA LEU A 129 7.75 1.22 -4.22
C LEU A 129 8.79 0.30 -3.57
N ASP A 130 9.73 0.92 -2.86
CA ASP A 130 10.73 0.21 -2.05
C ASP A 130 10.62 0.61 -0.58
N LEU A 131 10.64 -0.38 0.33
CA LEU A 131 10.55 -0.15 1.78
C LEU A 131 11.70 0.72 2.32
N ASN A 132 12.84 0.75 1.64
CA ASN A 132 13.98 1.59 2.04
C ASN A 132 13.71 3.10 1.89
N THR A 133 12.73 3.49 1.09
CA THR A 133 12.35 4.89 0.86
C THR A 133 11.23 5.38 1.77
N ILE A 134 10.58 4.47 2.51
CA ILE A 134 9.36 4.73 3.30
C ILE A 134 9.69 4.96 4.77
N GLU A 135 9.02 5.94 5.39
CA GLU A 135 9.07 6.25 6.81
C GLU A 135 7.96 5.54 7.59
N ASN A 136 6.71 5.65 7.11
CA ASN A 136 5.55 4.98 7.70
C ASN A 136 4.43 4.84 6.67
N ILE A 137 3.45 3.97 7.00
CA ILE A 137 2.24 3.77 6.21
C ILE A 137 1.05 3.84 7.16
N GLU A 138 0.04 4.66 6.84
CA GLU A 138 -1.25 4.66 7.50
C GLU A 138 -2.29 4.10 6.55
N ILE A 139 -3.10 3.14 6.99
CA ILE A 139 -4.17 2.54 6.21
C ILE A 139 -5.49 2.83 6.92
N ILE A 140 -6.31 3.69 6.31
CA ILE A 140 -7.68 3.92 6.73
C ILE A 140 -8.52 2.84 6.07
N LYS A 141 -9.21 2.02 6.86
CA LYS A 141 -10.15 1.02 6.35
C LYS A 141 -11.57 1.59 6.31
N GLY A 142 -12.36 1.12 5.34
CA GLY A 142 -13.70 1.61 5.04
C GLY A 142 -13.70 2.87 4.16
N ALA A 143 -14.87 3.30 3.71
CA ALA A 143 -15.00 4.41 2.79
C ALA A 143 -14.50 5.74 3.39
N ALA A 144 -13.62 6.42 2.66
CA ALA A 144 -13.03 7.71 2.99
C ALA A 144 -13.17 8.72 1.83
N SER A 145 -14.12 8.47 0.93
CA SER A 145 -14.34 9.27 -0.29
C SER A 145 -14.66 10.73 -0.03
N THR A 146 -15.20 11.08 1.12
CA THR A 146 -15.48 12.48 1.49
C THR A 146 -14.22 13.34 1.54
N LEU A 147 -13.11 12.82 2.07
CA LEU A 147 -11.84 13.56 2.15
C LEU A 147 -10.94 13.34 0.93
N TYR A 148 -11.01 12.16 0.31
CA TYR A 148 -10.03 11.72 -0.67
C TYR A 148 -10.59 11.48 -2.08
N GLY A 149 -11.93 11.45 -2.23
CA GLY A 149 -12.61 11.39 -3.53
C GLY A 149 -12.72 9.99 -4.12
N ASN A 150 -12.70 9.95 -5.43
CA ASN A 150 -12.85 8.73 -6.23
C ASN A 150 -11.82 7.66 -5.81
N ALA A 151 -12.21 6.38 -5.87
CA ALA A 151 -11.43 5.20 -5.48
C ALA A 151 -11.20 5.00 -3.97
N ALA A 152 -11.48 5.97 -3.09
CA ALA A 152 -11.36 5.80 -1.64
C ALA A 152 -12.59 5.09 -1.04
N ALA A 153 -13.00 3.95 -1.61
CA ALA A 153 -14.25 3.27 -1.25
C ALA A 153 -14.07 2.18 -0.17
N THR A 154 -12.92 1.54 -0.10
CA THR A 154 -12.66 0.48 0.89
C THR A 154 -11.44 0.74 1.74
N ALA A 155 -10.46 1.45 1.20
CA ALA A 155 -9.32 1.92 1.96
C ALA A 155 -8.63 3.12 1.32
N VAL A 156 -7.86 3.84 2.15
CA VAL A 156 -6.81 4.75 1.73
C VAL A 156 -5.49 4.27 2.32
N ILE A 157 -4.51 3.99 1.48
CA ILE A 157 -3.14 3.64 1.85
C ILE A 157 -2.29 4.91 1.75
N SER A 158 -2.00 5.54 2.87
CA SER A 158 -1.21 6.77 2.95
C SER A 158 0.24 6.45 3.30
N ILE A 159 1.12 6.62 2.33
CA ILE A 159 2.55 6.33 2.43
C ILE A 159 3.30 7.63 2.65
N THR A 160 4.06 7.70 3.73
CA THR A 160 4.98 8.81 4.00
C THR A 160 6.39 8.36 3.65
N THR A 161 7.05 9.05 2.73
CA THR A 161 8.46 8.81 2.41
C THR A 161 9.38 9.39 3.49
N LYS A 162 10.63 8.94 3.55
CA LYS A 162 11.60 9.39 4.55
C LYS A 162 11.68 10.90 4.64
N ASN A 163 11.82 11.40 5.86
CA ASN A 163 11.97 12.82 6.16
C ASN A 163 13.44 13.21 6.25
N ALA A 164 13.72 14.51 6.07
CA ALA A 164 15.04 15.06 6.25
C ALA A 164 15.49 14.96 7.72
N SER A 165 16.72 14.54 7.96
CA SER A 165 17.39 14.56 9.25
C SER A 165 17.55 16.02 9.75
N LYS A 166 17.66 16.19 11.06
CA LYS A 166 18.06 17.46 11.68
C LYS A 166 19.55 17.78 11.47
N GLU A 167 20.35 16.75 11.19
CA GLU A 167 21.76 16.90 10.84
C GLU A 167 21.91 17.59 9.48
N LYS A 168 23.08 18.22 9.26
CA LYS A 168 23.37 18.85 7.96
C LYS A 168 23.42 17.83 6.84
N VAL A 169 23.98 16.65 7.11
CA VAL A 169 24.06 15.51 6.19
C VAL A 169 23.91 14.23 7.00
N ALA A 170 23.01 13.39 6.58
CA ALA A 170 22.87 12.01 7.05
C ALA A 170 22.85 11.09 5.82
N LEU A 171 23.50 9.94 5.92
CA LEU A 171 23.60 8.94 4.87
C LEU A 171 23.10 7.60 5.39
N SER A 172 22.24 6.93 4.64
CA SER A 172 21.89 5.54 4.90
C SER A 172 22.04 4.69 3.64
N LEU A 173 22.68 3.54 3.81
CA LEU A 173 22.87 2.53 2.78
C LEU A 173 22.21 1.24 3.24
N SER A 174 21.54 0.55 2.34
CA SER A 174 21.02 -0.80 2.55
C SER A 174 21.44 -1.70 1.40
N SER A 175 21.77 -2.95 1.70
CA SER A 175 22.04 -3.96 0.67
C SER A 175 21.52 -5.31 1.17
N ILE A 176 20.78 -6.01 0.32
CA ILE A 176 20.20 -7.32 0.60
C ILE A 176 20.59 -8.25 -0.53
N LEU A 177 21.10 -9.41 -0.15
CA LEU A 177 21.41 -10.53 -1.01
C LEU A 177 20.52 -11.70 -0.60
N GLY A 178 19.87 -12.35 -1.54
CA GLY A 178 18.98 -13.44 -1.22
C GLY A 178 18.85 -14.48 -2.32
N THR A 179 18.16 -15.55 -1.99
CA THR A 179 17.69 -16.56 -2.95
C THR A 179 16.31 -16.14 -3.47
N ASN A 180 15.89 -16.70 -4.60
CA ASN A 180 14.55 -16.52 -5.16
C ASN A 180 14.15 -17.83 -5.85
N ALA A 181 13.75 -18.81 -5.05
CA ALA A 181 13.50 -20.18 -5.46
C ALA A 181 12.07 -20.59 -5.14
N SER A 182 11.48 -21.46 -5.96
CA SER A 182 10.22 -22.16 -5.65
C SER A 182 10.41 -23.22 -4.55
N GLN A 183 9.34 -23.88 -4.17
CA GLN A 183 9.39 -25.01 -3.22
C GLN A 183 10.08 -26.25 -3.81
N ASP A 184 10.05 -26.42 -5.14
CA ASP A 184 10.62 -27.56 -5.87
C ASP A 184 12.09 -27.36 -6.25
N ASP A 185 12.60 -26.14 -6.13
CA ASP A 185 13.98 -25.82 -6.50
C ASP A 185 14.94 -26.04 -5.33
N ASP A 186 15.84 -27.01 -5.50
CA ASP A 186 16.92 -27.31 -4.54
C ASP A 186 18.14 -26.39 -4.70
N ASN A 187 18.23 -25.64 -5.80
CA ASN A 187 19.34 -24.76 -6.10
C ASN A 187 19.17 -23.40 -5.43
N LYS A 188 19.77 -23.21 -4.25
CA LYS A 188 19.70 -21.98 -3.47
C LYS A 188 20.78 -20.97 -3.90
N THR A 189 20.84 -20.65 -5.19
CA THR A 189 21.73 -19.59 -5.70
C THR A 189 21.30 -18.21 -5.23
N ILE A 190 22.25 -17.26 -5.17
CA ILE A 190 21.94 -15.86 -4.87
C ILE A 190 21.43 -15.22 -6.16
N SER A 191 20.15 -14.92 -6.18
CA SER A 191 19.40 -14.41 -7.34
C SER A 191 18.49 -13.22 -7.01
N ASN A 192 18.49 -12.73 -5.76
CA ASN A 192 17.77 -11.53 -5.35
C ASN A 192 18.75 -10.49 -4.79
N PHE A 193 18.75 -9.30 -5.39
CA PHE A 193 19.62 -8.18 -5.04
C PHE A 193 18.75 -6.93 -4.85
N ASN A 194 18.75 -6.37 -3.65
CA ASN A 194 18.04 -5.12 -3.36
C ASN A 194 19.01 -4.15 -2.66
N ASN A 195 19.17 -2.95 -3.22
CA ASN A 195 20.06 -1.93 -2.68
C ASN A 195 19.32 -0.60 -2.55
N GLY A 196 19.64 0.14 -1.51
CA GLY A 196 19.09 1.46 -1.25
C GLY A 196 20.15 2.44 -0.78
N LEU A 197 20.05 3.68 -1.24
CA LEU A 197 20.84 4.82 -0.80
C LEU A 197 19.88 5.95 -0.45
N ASN A 198 20.08 6.57 0.71
CA ASN A 198 19.36 7.78 1.07
C ASN A 198 20.36 8.80 1.65
N ILE A 199 20.35 9.99 1.06
CA ILE A 199 21.12 11.15 1.52
C ILE A 199 20.12 12.22 1.90
N ASN A 200 20.19 12.71 3.13
CA ASN A 200 19.23 13.69 3.61
C ASN A 200 19.84 14.64 4.64
N GLY A 201 19.18 15.77 4.88
CA GLY A 201 19.66 16.70 5.88
C GLY A 201 18.90 18.02 5.91
N THR A 202 19.25 18.86 6.89
CA THR A 202 18.68 20.20 7.05
C THR A 202 19.79 21.23 7.18
N LEU A 203 19.76 22.21 6.28
CA LEU A 203 20.67 23.37 6.25
C LEU A 203 19.85 24.62 6.60
N GLU A 204 19.80 24.97 7.87
CA GLU A 204 19.01 26.09 8.42
C GLU A 204 17.51 26.01 8.02
N LYS A 205 17.10 26.70 6.95
CA LYS A 205 15.74 26.75 6.44
C LYS A 205 15.47 25.76 5.29
N PHE A 206 16.51 25.15 4.76
CA PHE A 206 16.44 24.24 3.63
C PHE A 206 16.60 22.80 4.10
N SER A 207 15.66 21.92 3.72
CA SER A 207 15.71 20.50 3.98
C SER A 207 15.74 19.74 2.66
N TYR A 208 16.42 18.59 2.64
CA TYR A 208 16.52 17.76 1.43
C TYR A 208 16.54 16.27 1.78
N VAL A 209 15.97 15.48 0.90
CA VAL A 209 16.06 14.02 0.87
C VAL A 209 16.28 13.61 -0.57
N ILE A 210 17.29 12.78 -0.82
CA ILE A 210 17.59 12.18 -2.11
C ILE A 210 17.67 10.67 -1.87
N GLY A 211 16.74 9.93 -2.44
CA GLY A 211 16.66 8.48 -2.33
C GLY A 211 16.90 7.81 -3.67
N PHE A 212 17.60 6.69 -3.63
CA PHE A 212 17.76 5.77 -4.74
C PHE A 212 17.60 4.35 -4.23
N ALA A 213 16.84 3.53 -4.94
CA ALA A 213 16.74 2.10 -4.68
C ALA A 213 16.73 1.33 -5.99
N ASN A 214 17.33 0.15 -5.98
CA ASN A 214 17.20 -0.78 -7.09
C ASN A 214 16.99 -2.20 -6.57
N GLN A 215 16.22 -2.97 -7.32
CA GLN A 215 16.06 -4.40 -7.12
C GLN A 215 16.30 -5.13 -8.43
N TYR A 216 16.93 -6.30 -8.35
CA TYR A 216 17.04 -7.25 -9.44
C TYR A 216 16.82 -8.64 -8.88
N THR A 217 15.96 -9.42 -9.54
CA THR A 217 15.76 -10.84 -9.23
C THR A 217 15.74 -11.66 -10.53
N ASP A 218 16.16 -12.91 -10.39
CA ASP A 218 15.97 -14.00 -11.36
C ASP A 218 15.72 -15.31 -10.60
N GLY A 219 15.74 -16.45 -11.25
CA GLY A 219 15.71 -17.76 -10.60
C GLY A 219 14.32 -18.35 -10.36
N LEU A 220 13.23 -17.66 -10.71
CA LEU A 220 11.87 -18.18 -10.59
C LEU A 220 11.07 -17.77 -11.82
N SER A 221 10.50 -18.75 -12.55
CA SER A 221 9.55 -18.49 -13.64
C SER A 221 8.17 -18.12 -13.09
N ALA A 222 7.44 -17.25 -13.76
CA ALA A 222 6.06 -16.94 -13.43
C ALA A 222 5.14 -18.14 -13.68
N ALA A 223 5.33 -18.87 -14.80
CA ALA A 223 4.60 -20.11 -15.05
C ALA A 223 5.10 -21.23 -14.14
N SER A 224 4.18 -21.89 -13.44
CA SER A 224 4.51 -23.10 -12.70
C SER A 224 4.68 -24.28 -13.64
N GLY A 225 5.78 -25.02 -13.52
CA GLY A 225 6.02 -26.19 -14.36
C GLY A 225 7.44 -26.74 -14.31
N VAL A 226 7.72 -27.74 -15.14
CA VAL A 226 9.03 -28.36 -15.28
C VAL A 226 9.70 -27.83 -16.53
N ASN A 227 10.97 -27.41 -16.44
CA ASN A 227 11.78 -26.83 -17.51
C ASN A 227 11.25 -25.45 -18.01
N THR A 228 10.71 -24.64 -17.12
CA THR A 228 10.42 -23.23 -17.39
C THR A 228 11.70 -22.40 -17.32
N GLU A 229 11.79 -21.28 -18.07
CA GLU A 229 12.90 -20.35 -17.96
C GLU A 229 12.80 -19.54 -16.67
N GLU A 230 13.90 -18.83 -16.32
CA GLU A 230 13.96 -17.92 -15.19
C GLU A 230 13.50 -16.52 -15.60
N ASP A 231 12.41 -16.03 -15.02
CA ASP A 231 11.95 -14.66 -15.24
C ASP A 231 12.78 -13.63 -14.49
N THR A 232 13.19 -12.60 -15.20
CA THR A 232 13.90 -11.48 -14.59
C THR A 232 12.95 -10.38 -14.17
N PHE A 233 13.25 -9.76 -13.04
CA PHE A 233 12.61 -8.53 -12.59
C PHE A 233 13.66 -7.50 -12.24
N SER A 234 13.49 -6.28 -12.72
CA SER A 234 14.32 -5.15 -12.31
C SER A 234 13.44 -3.94 -11.99
N ARG A 235 13.79 -3.27 -10.89
CA ARG A 235 13.15 -2.03 -10.45
C ARG A 235 14.20 -0.99 -10.14
N ILE A 236 13.94 0.25 -10.55
CA ILE A 236 14.70 1.44 -10.15
C ILE A 236 13.72 2.46 -9.60
N ASN A 237 14.02 2.97 -8.41
CA ASN A 237 13.32 4.09 -7.80
C ASN A 237 14.31 5.22 -7.54
N THR A 238 13.92 6.43 -7.89
CA THR A 238 14.64 7.64 -7.51
C THR A 238 13.63 8.65 -6.98
N ASN A 239 13.90 9.23 -5.83
CA ASN A 239 13.06 10.27 -5.27
C ASN A 239 13.89 11.46 -4.75
N ILE A 240 13.34 12.65 -4.89
CA ILE A 240 13.91 13.89 -4.39
C ILE A 240 12.78 14.63 -3.66
N LYS A 241 13.06 15.02 -2.40
CA LYS A 241 12.15 15.85 -1.61
C LYS A 241 12.95 17.06 -1.11
N LEU A 242 12.56 18.25 -1.53
CA LEU A 242 13.15 19.51 -1.12
C LEU A 242 12.14 20.32 -0.31
N GLY A 243 12.56 20.91 0.78
CA GLY A 243 11.73 21.78 1.60
C GLY A 243 12.43 23.10 1.89
N TYR A 244 11.69 24.20 1.83
CA TYR A 244 12.20 25.50 2.22
C TYR A 244 11.20 26.24 3.12
N ARG A 245 11.67 26.65 4.31
CA ARG A 245 10.89 27.42 5.27
C ARG A 245 11.18 28.92 5.08
N PHE A 246 10.34 29.60 4.32
CA PHE A 246 10.45 31.05 4.07
C PHE A 246 10.27 31.84 5.35
N SER A 247 9.27 31.46 6.16
CA SER A 247 8.94 32.04 7.46
C SER A 247 8.36 30.97 8.40
N GLU A 248 8.03 31.32 9.64
CA GLU A 248 7.28 30.42 10.53
C GLU A 248 5.86 30.11 10.02
N ALA A 249 5.30 31.02 9.21
CA ALA A 249 3.98 30.86 8.63
C ALA A 249 3.99 30.13 7.27
N PHE A 250 5.03 30.28 6.45
CA PHE A 250 5.03 29.78 5.07
C PHE A 250 6.18 28.83 4.81
N ASN A 251 5.83 27.62 4.35
CA ASN A 251 6.77 26.62 3.87
C ASN A 251 6.34 26.09 2.50
N LEU A 252 7.32 25.63 1.73
CA LEU A 252 7.14 24.98 0.44
C LEU A 252 7.90 23.66 0.44
N LYS A 253 7.24 22.59 -0.02
CA LYS A 253 7.89 21.32 -0.37
C LYS A 253 7.75 21.08 -1.86
N VAL A 254 8.78 20.50 -2.44
CA VAL A 254 8.84 20.07 -3.85
C VAL A 254 9.26 18.62 -3.88
N PHE A 255 8.59 17.82 -4.69
CA PHE A 255 8.83 16.39 -4.84
C PHE A 255 9.10 16.07 -6.29
N GLY A 256 10.01 15.15 -6.53
CA GLY A 256 10.22 14.52 -7.82
C GLY A 256 10.48 13.03 -7.62
N SER A 257 9.89 12.18 -8.45
CA SER A 257 10.25 10.75 -8.49
C SER A 257 10.33 10.25 -9.92
N PHE A 258 11.24 9.31 -10.12
CA PHE A 258 11.34 8.49 -11.32
C PHE A 258 11.36 7.03 -10.89
N ASP A 259 10.40 6.26 -11.39
CA ASP A 259 10.19 4.87 -11.04
C ASP A 259 10.13 4.05 -12.34
N LYS A 260 10.89 2.96 -12.42
CA LYS A 260 10.91 2.07 -13.57
C LYS A 260 10.91 0.62 -13.13
N ILE A 261 10.01 -0.16 -13.74
CA ILE A 261 9.98 -1.62 -13.65
C ILE A 261 10.21 -2.18 -15.05
N LYS A 262 11.00 -3.23 -15.13
CA LYS A 262 11.11 -4.11 -16.28
C LYS A 262 11.08 -5.54 -15.78
N ASN A 263 10.19 -6.35 -16.31
CA ASN A 263 10.07 -7.76 -15.96
C ASN A 263 9.75 -8.61 -17.17
N ASP A 264 10.24 -9.85 -17.14
CA ASP A 264 9.77 -10.90 -18.00
C ASP A 264 8.41 -11.37 -17.46
N ILE A 265 7.51 -11.77 -18.34
CA ILE A 265 6.14 -12.19 -18.01
C ILE A 265 5.77 -13.39 -18.87
N ASP A 266 4.91 -14.24 -18.32
CA ASP A 266 4.32 -15.35 -19.03
C ASP A 266 2.91 -15.03 -19.52
N GLY A 267 2.48 -15.70 -20.58
CA GLY A 267 1.27 -15.33 -21.28
C GLY A 267 0.47 -16.50 -21.83
N PHE A 268 -0.38 -16.17 -22.78
CA PHE A 268 -1.30 -17.08 -23.44
C PHE A 268 -1.01 -17.12 -24.94
N PRO A 269 0.07 -17.81 -25.37
CA PRO A 269 0.49 -17.80 -26.77
C PRO A 269 -0.51 -18.48 -27.70
N ALA A 270 -0.62 -17.96 -28.93
CA ALA A 270 -1.38 -18.57 -29.99
C ALA A 270 -0.73 -19.90 -30.42
N PRO A 271 -1.48 -20.90 -30.95
CA PRO A 271 -2.92 -20.87 -31.21
C PRO A 271 -3.78 -21.44 -30.07
N LEU A 272 -3.16 -21.96 -29.00
CA LEU A 272 -3.90 -22.66 -27.94
C LEU A 272 -4.49 -21.69 -26.88
N PHE A 273 -3.92 -20.49 -26.74
CA PHE A 273 -4.32 -19.51 -25.73
C PHE A 273 -4.41 -20.09 -24.31
N GLN A 274 -3.52 -21.03 -24.00
CA GLN A 274 -3.33 -21.59 -22.67
C GLN A 274 -2.15 -20.88 -22.00
N PHE A 275 -2.23 -20.70 -20.69
CA PHE A 275 -1.12 -20.12 -19.94
C PHE A 275 0.14 -20.97 -20.10
N ALA A 276 1.22 -20.35 -20.51
CA ALA A 276 2.48 -21.02 -20.81
C ALA A 276 3.66 -20.07 -20.57
N ASP A 277 4.80 -20.70 -20.40
CA ASP A 277 6.12 -20.11 -20.37
C ASP A 277 6.44 -19.39 -21.70
N THR A 278 6.68 -18.07 -21.66
CA THR A 278 6.89 -17.23 -22.84
C THR A 278 8.03 -16.23 -22.59
N ASN A 279 8.66 -15.73 -23.65
CA ASN A 279 9.69 -14.69 -23.56
C ASN A 279 9.08 -13.27 -23.60
N ASP A 280 7.88 -13.10 -23.12
CA ASP A 280 7.17 -11.82 -23.11
C ASP A 280 7.76 -10.87 -22.06
N LYS A 281 7.60 -9.57 -22.25
CA LYS A 281 8.18 -8.56 -21.37
C LYS A 281 7.20 -7.44 -21.09
N SER A 282 7.28 -6.90 -19.88
CA SER A 282 6.56 -5.70 -19.49
C SER A 282 7.55 -4.63 -19.01
N VAL A 283 7.34 -3.40 -19.45
CA VAL A 283 8.08 -2.22 -19.00
C VAL A 283 7.09 -1.16 -18.55
N SER A 284 7.34 -0.56 -17.38
CA SER A 284 6.58 0.58 -16.88
C SER A 284 7.53 1.64 -16.37
N GLU A 285 7.36 2.86 -16.86
CA GLU A 285 8.11 4.04 -16.43
C GLU A 285 7.14 5.10 -15.92
N GLN A 286 7.45 5.71 -14.77
CA GLN A 286 6.67 6.79 -14.19
C GLN A 286 7.57 7.96 -13.80
N LEU A 287 7.21 9.15 -14.25
CA LEU A 287 7.83 10.40 -13.82
C LEU A 287 6.78 11.26 -13.13
N ARG A 288 7.03 11.61 -11.87
CA ARG A 288 6.13 12.43 -11.06
C ARG A 288 6.84 13.68 -10.55
N PHE A 289 6.15 14.79 -10.64
CA PHE A 289 6.55 16.04 -10.04
C PHE A 289 5.40 16.59 -9.19
N ALA A 290 5.71 17.14 -8.01
CA ALA A 290 4.68 17.74 -7.17
C ALA A 290 5.21 18.91 -6.33
N ILE A 291 4.29 19.79 -5.95
CA ILE A 291 4.53 20.91 -5.03
C ILE A 291 3.51 20.91 -3.90
N ALA A 292 3.95 21.25 -2.71
CA ALA A 292 3.09 21.32 -1.52
C ALA A 292 3.41 22.57 -0.67
N PRO A 293 2.93 23.76 -1.06
CA PRO A 293 2.96 24.95 -0.23
C PRO A 293 1.98 24.85 0.93
N SER A 294 2.37 25.38 2.08
CA SER A 294 1.52 25.47 3.27
C SER A 294 1.71 26.79 3.96
N PHE A 295 0.60 27.47 4.25
CA PHE A 295 0.55 28.72 4.97
C PHE A 295 -0.22 28.56 6.28
N LYS A 296 0.45 28.81 7.40
CA LYS A 296 -0.14 28.78 8.75
C LYS A 296 -0.59 30.18 9.15
N TYR A 297 -1.75 30.27 9.77
CA TYR A 297 -2.28 31.47 10.38
C TYR A 297 -2.87 31.13 11.77
N GLN A 298 -3.35 32.12 12.48
CA GLN A 298 -3.91 31.89 13.82
C GLN A 298 -5.05 30.85 13.77
N ASN A 299 -4.90 29.73 14.50
CA ASN A 299 -5.81 28.59 14.60
C ASN A 299 -6.07 27.82 13.28
N GLY A 300 -5.27 28.06 12.23
CA GLY A 300 -5.52 27.36 10.98
C GLY A 300 -4.35 27.28 10.02
N SER A 301 -4.58 26.65 8.88
CA SER A 301 -3.63 26.59 7.77
C SER A 301 -4.33 26.39 6.44
N ILE A 302 -3.76 26.98 5.41
CA ILE A 302 -4.10 26.69 4.01
C ILE A 302 -2.98 25.83 3.44
N SER A 303 -3.33 24.71 2.83
CA SER A 303 -2.37 23.81 2.20
C SER A 303 -2.85 23.48 0.78
N MET A 304 -1.90 23.27 -0.11
CA MET A 304 -2.16 22.79 -1.47
C MET A 304 -1.23 21.61 -1.74
N ASN A 305 -1.73 20.59 -2.41
CA ASN A 305 -0.95 19.54 -3.03
C ASN A 305 -1.24 19.58 -4.53
N ALA A 306 -0.23 19.81 -5.36
CA ALA A 306 -0.41 19.82 -6.81
C ALA A 306 0.63 18.91 -7.44
N SER A 307 0.22 18.05 -8.38
CA SER A 307 1.10 17.10 -9.05
C SER A 307 0.76 16.89 -10.51
N ILE A 308 1.79 16.51 -11.26
CA ILE A 308 1.70 15.92 -12.59
C ILE A 308 2.45 14.59 -12.57
N THR A 309 1.85 13.58 -13.19
CA THR A 309 2.45 12.25 -13.37
C THR A 309 2.37 11.89 -14.85
N ASN A 310 3.50 11.49 -15.44
CA ASN A 310 3.56 10.87 -16.76
C ASN A 310 3.89 9.39 -16.59
N ILE A 311 3.19 8.53 -17.32
CA ILE A 311 3.33 7.07 -17.23
C ILE A 311 3.39 6.52 -18.64
N ASP A 312 4.43 5.74 -18.91
CA ASP A 312 4.62 4.99 -20.15
C ASP A 312 4.70 3.50 -19.80
N ARG A 313 3.84 2.70 -20.44
CA ARG A 313 3.85 1.24 -20.28
C ARG A 313 3.89 0.55 -21.62
N GLU A 314 4.70 -0.49 -21.71
CA GLU A 314 4.85 -1.32 -22.90
C GLU A 314 4.78 -2.81 -22.51
N THR A 315 4.01 -3.57 -23.27
CA THR A 315 4.02 -5.02 -23.25
C THR A 315 4.56 -5.52 -24.58
N ILE A 316 5.63 -6.29 -24.55
CA ILE A 316 6.29 -6.90 -25.70
C ILE A 316 5.92 -8.37 -25.67
N SER A 317 5.00 -8.80 -26.53
CA SER A 317 4.42 -10.14 -26.60
C SER A 317 3.88 -10.41 -28.01
N ASP A 318 3.25 -11.56 -28.22
CA ASP A 318 2.47 -11.84 -29.44
C ASP A 318 1.32 -10.84 -29.64
N PHE A 319 0.86 -10.19 -28.53
CA PHE A 319 -0.16 -9.13 -28.51
C PHE A 319 0.42 -7.85 -27.88
N PRO A 320 1.29 -7.14 -28.61
CA PRO A 320 1.98 -5.98 -28.04
C PRO A 320 1.01 -4.84 -27.75
N SER A 321 1.26 -4.13 -26.66
CA SER A 321 0.50 -2.93 -26.30
C SER A 321 1.40 -1.83 -25.75
N VAL A 322 1.06 -0.58 -26.06
CA VAL A 322 1.71 0.62 -25.55
C VAL A 322 0.65 1.55 -25.00
N PHE A 323 0.86 2.04 -23.79
CA PHE A 323 -0.02 2.99 -23.11
C PHE A 323 0.77 4.20 -22.63
N GLU A 324 0.33 5.37 -23.03
CA GLU A 324 0.82 6.65 -22.53
C GLU A 324 -0.29 7.33 -21.75
N SER A 325 -0.02 7.73 -20.52
CA SER A 325 -1.02 8.42 -19.70
C SER A 325 -0.44 9.57 -18.89
N LYS A 326 -1.32 10.53 -18.56
CA LYS A 326 -1.00 11.69 -17.73
C LYS A 326 -2.07 11.90 -16.68
N GLY A 327 -1.62 12.11 -15.46
CA GLY A 327 -2.46 12.49 -14.33
C GLY A 327 -2.11 13.87 -13.81
N TYR A 328 -3.12 14.71 -13.61
CA TYR A 328 -2.99 16.01 -12.95
C TYR A 328 -3.87 15.99 -11.71
N ASN A 329 -3.32 16.40 -10.58
CA ASN A 329 -4.07 16.53 -9.33
C ASN A 329 -3.74 17.85 -8.65
N VAL A 330 -4.78 18.57 -8.22
CA VAL A 330 -4.66 19.77 -7.37
C VAL A 330 -5.67 19.66 -6.25
N ASP A 331 -5.18 19.57 -5.02
CA ASP A 331 -6.01 19.54 -3.82
C ASP A 331 -5.64 20.73 -2.92
N ILE A 332 -6.54 21.70 -2.81
CA ILE A 332 -6.38 22.87 -1.95
C ILE A 332 -7.38 22.82 -0.80
N PHE A 333 -6.91 23.00 0.42
CA PHE A 333 -7.80 22.94 1.58
C PHE A 333 -7.36 23.87 2.69
N ASN A 334 -8.35 24.41 3.38
CA ASN A 334 -8.20 25.13 4.62
C ASN A 334 -8.53 24.22 5.80
N LYS A 335 -7.64 24.21 6.79
CA LYS A 335 -7.88 23.60 8.11
C LYS A 335 -8.03 24.71 9.14
N TYR A 336 -9.09 24.62 9.96
CA TYR A 336 -9.32 25.59 11.03
C TYR A 336 -9.78 24.89 12.32
N VAL A 337 -9.28 25.34 13.45
CA VAL A 337 -9.62 24.82 14.78
C VAL A 337 -10.41 25.87 15.55
N PHE A 338 -11.66 25.59 15.85
CA PHE A 338 -12.53 26.43 16.67
C PHE A 338 -12.40 26.01 18.15
N GLY A 339 -11.74 26.84 18.95
CA GLY A 339 -11.37 26.45 20.30
C GLY A 339 -10.39 25.27 20.29
N GLU A 340 -10.61 24.30 21.17
CA GLU A 340 -9.76 23.10 21.28
C GLU A 340 -10.50 21.82 20.84
N GLN A 341 -11.76 21.90 20.50
CA GLN A 341 -12.66 20.76 20.34
C GLN A 341 -13.20 20.57 18.94
N LEU A 342 -13.35 21.63 18.16
CA LEU A 342 -13.97 21.54 16.83
C LEU A 342 -12.95 21.83 15.74
N TYR A 343 -12.73 20.87 14.87
CA TYR A 343 -11.80 20.92 13.73
C TYR A 343 -12.61 20.94 12.44
N SER A 344 -12.27 21.82 11.52
CA SER A 344 -12.93 21.90 10.21
C SER A 344 -11.94 21.84 9.07
N ILE A 345 -12.35 21.20 7.98
CA ILE A 345 -11.68 21.20 6.69
C ILE A 345 -12.70 21.64 5.65
N ILE A 346 -12.31 22.59 4.81
CA ILE A 346 -13.03 22.95 3.59
C ILE A 346 -12.00 22.92 2.47
N GLY A 347 -12.30 22.19 1.41
CA GLY A 347 -11.35 22.01 0.33
C GLY A 347 -12.00 21.87 -1.04
N PHE A 348 -11.15 21.89 -2.04
CA PHE A 348 -11.48 21.69 -3.43
C PHE A 348 -10.40 20.83 -4.08
N ASN A 349 -10.82 19.73 -4.72
CA ASN A 349 -9.93 18.87 -5.47
C ASN A 349 -10.26 18.94 -6.95
N TYR A 350 -9.26 19.21 -7.77
CA TYR A 350 -9.29 19.10 -9.23
C TYR A 350 -8.44 17.91 -9.64
N GLN A 351 -8.98 17.06 -10.50
CA GLN A 351 -8.26 15.94 -11.09
C GLN A 351 -8.55 15.89 -12.59
N LYS A 352 -7.52 15.68 -13.40
CA LYS A 352 -7.62 15.38 -14.82
C LYS A 352 -6.78 14.17 -15.14
N ASN A 353 -7.35 13.20 -15.83
CA ASN A 353 -6.66 12.01 -16.31
C ASN A 353 -6.78 11.94 -17.83
N GLU A 354 -5.66 11.64 -18.48
CA GLU A 354 -5.53 11.51 -19.93
C GLU A 354 -4.86 10.19 -20.26
N THR A 355 -5.33 9.51 -21.28
CA THR A 355 -4.72 8.27 -21.79
C THR A 355 -4.85 8.21 -23.29
N LEU A 356 -3.79 7.78 -23.97
CA LEU A 356 -3.79 7.51 -25.40
C LEU A 356 -4.11 6.02 -25.61
N PHE A 357 -5.29 5.77 -26.23
CA PHE A 357 -5.63 4.49 -26.86
C PHE A 357 -5.50 4.65 -28.38
N ALA A 358 -6.56 4.40 -29.16
CA ALA A 358 -6.59 4.79 -30.57
C ALA A 358 -6.65 6.31 -30.74
N GLU A 359 -7.30 7.00 -29.80
CA GLU A 359 -7.39 8.44 -29.67
C GLU A 359 -7.11 8.85 -28.22
N GLU A 360 -6.75 10.12 -27.99
CA GLU A 360 -6.59 10.65 -26.65
C GLU A 360 -7.96 10.81 -25.99
N VAL A 361 -8.14 10.15 -24.86
CA VAL A 361 -9.35 10.22 -24.03
C VAL A 361 -9.03 10.85 -22.69
N THR A 362 -9.98 11.55 -22.10
CA THR A 362 -9.78 12.29 -20.86
C THR A 362 -11.04 12.35 -20.04
N TYR A 363 -10.91 12.42 -18.74
CA TYR A 363 -11.96 12.88 -17.84
C TYR A 363 -11.45 13.87 -16.79
N THR A 364 -12.35 14.64 -16.22
CA THR A 364 -12.05 15.59 -15.15
C THR A 364 -12.99 15.45 -13.97
N ASN A 365 -12.47 15.71 -12.77
CA ASN A 365 -13.23 15.86 -11.53
C ASN A 365 -13.01 17.24 -10.95
N ASN A 366 -14.08 17.84 -10.42
CA ASN A 366 -14.09 19.18 -9.80
C ASN A 366 -14.89 19.12 -8.49
N ASP A 367 -14.24 18.72 -7.40
CA ASP A 367 -14.90 18.21 -6.21
C ASP A 367 -14.72 19.13 -5.00
N PRO A 368 -15.69 20.01 -4.68
CA PRO A 368 -15.72 20.69 -3.39
C PRO A 368 -16.07 19.70 -2.27
N TYR A 369 -15.41 19.85 -1.12
CA TYR A 369 -15.66 19.01 0.04
C TYR A 369 -15.53 19.78 1.35
N ALA A 370 -16.19 19.25 2.39
CA ALA A 370 -16.06 19.74 3.75
C ALA A 370 -16.09 18.58 4.74
N ASN A 371 -15.35 18.70 5.83
CA ASN A 371 -15.35 17.75 6.92
C ASN A 371 -15.21 18.48 8.26
N MET A 372 -15.93 17.99 9.27
CA MET A 372 -15.89 18.50 10.64
C MET A 372 -15.62 17.37 11.61
N VAL A 373 -14.72 17.62 12.57
CA VAL A 373 -14.42 16.70 13.66
C VAL A 373 -14.63 17.41 14.97
N TYR A 374 -15.50 16.88 15.81
CA TYR A 374 -15.73 17.35 17.17
C TYR A 374 -15.17 16.34 18.17
N VAL A 375 -14.32 16.80 19.07
CA VAL A 375 -13.69 16.01 20.14
C VAL A 375 -14.12 16.61 21.48
N SER A 376 -14.99 15.93 22.21
CA SER A 376 -15.48 16.41 23.48
C SER A 376 -14.58 16.00 24.65
N GLU A 377 -14.65 16.73 25.75
CA GLU A 377 -13.96 16.40 27.01
C GLU A 377 -14.55 15.18 27.72
N PHE A 378 -15.82 14.84 27.44
CA PHE A 378 -16.50 13.69 28.05
C PHE A 378 -16.40 12.42 27.20
N GLY A 379 -15.56 12.42 26.13
CA GLY A 379 -15.22 11.25 25.34
C GLY A 379 -16.06 11.01 24.08
N LEU A 380 -17.09 11.83 23.80
CA LEU A 380 -17.83 11.75 22.54
C LEU A 380 -17.00 12.40 21.41
N ASN A 381 -16.75 11.67 20.34
CA ASN A 381 -16.10 12.19 19.15
C ASN A 381 -17.04 11.99 17.95
N LEU A 382 -17.16 13.01 17.12
CA LEU A 382 -17.98 12.98 15.91
C LEU A 382 -17.14 13.43 14.72
N ASN A 383 -17.12 12.64 13.66
CA ASN A 383 -16.53 13.04 12.39
C ASN A 383 -17.62 12.96 11.31
N ALA A 384 -17.93 14.06 10.67
CA ALA A 384 -18.93 14.15 9.62
C ALA A 384 -18.37 14.94 8.42
N GLY A 385 -18.61 14.45 7.23
CA GLY A 385 -18.15 15.10 6.00
C GLY A 385 -19.06 14.86 4.82
N ALA A 386 -18.91 15.73 3.81
CA ALA A 386 -19.59 15.62 2.54
C ALA A 386 -18.68 16.10 1.41
N ARG A 387 -18.81 15.47 0.24
CA ARG A 387 -18.11 15.82 -1.00
C ARG A 387 -19.09 15.74 -2.16
N LEU A 388 -19.10 16.76 -2.99
CA LEU A 388 -19.80 16.74 -4.27
C LEU A 388 -18.80 16.35 -5.36
N ASN A 389 -18.84 15.10 -5.80
CA ASN A 389 -18.02 14.61 -6.90
C ASN A 389 -18.65 15.10 -8.22
N LYS A 390 -17.96 15.98 -8.93
CA LYS A 390 -18.39 16.50 -10.23
C LYS A 390 -17.48 15.92 -11.31
N HIS A 391 -17.94 14.82 -11.89
CA HIS A 391 -17.23 14.11 -12.95
C HIS A 391 -17.72 14.55 -14.33
N SER A 392 -16.82 14.69 -15.32
CA SER A 392 -17.18 15.12 -16.68
C SER A 392 -18.21 14.20 -17.35
N GLU A 393 -18.13 12.88 -17.12
CA GLU A 393 -18.98 11.87 -17.75
C GLU A 393 -20.24 11.55 -16.92
N TYR A 394 -20.11 11.53 -15.57
CA TYR A 394 -21.15 11.03 -14.66
C TYR A 394 -21.91 12.14 -13.90
N GLY A 395 -21.64 13.42 -14.25
CA GLY A 395 -22.30 14.53 -13.59
C GLY A 395 -21.93 14.69 -12.13
N SER A 396 -22.90 14.93 -11.26
CA SER A 396 -22.66 15.26 -9.85
C SER A 396 -23.22 14.18 -8.93
N GLN A 397 -22.35 13.61 -8.07
CA GLN A 397 -22.68 12.62 -7.07
C GLN A 397 -22.26 13.10 -5.68
N LEU A 398 -23.15 13.03 -4.70
CA LEU A 398 -22.88 13.39 -3.31
C LEU A 398 -22.41 12.17 -2.52
N THR A 399 -21.20 12.24 -1.97
CA THR A 399 -20.73 11.26 -0.99
C THR A 399 -20.65 11.92 0.39
N TYR A 400 -20.94 11.15 1.44
CA TYR A 400 -20.95 11.64 2.82
C TYR A 400 -20.53 10.54 3.80
N ASN A 401 -20.08 10.96 4.98
CA ASN A 401 -19.76 10.07 6.08
C ASN A 401 -20.25 10.64 7.41
N PHE A 402 -20.53 9.74 8.34
CA PHE A 402 -20.76 10.05 9.74
C PHE A 402 -20.13 8.95 10.60
N ASN A 403 -19.08 9.33 11.36
CA ASN A 403 -18.26 8.40 12.13
C ASN A 403 -18.24 8.81 13.60
N PRO A 404 -19.26 8.42 14.42
CA PRO A 404 -19.26 8.66 15.84
C PRO A 404 -18.33 7.68 16.58
N SER A 405 -17.73 8.14 17.67
CA SER A 405 -17.10 7.26 18.65
C SER A 405 -17.26 7.79 20.07
N TYR A 406 -17.22 6.87 21.02
CA TYR A 406 -17.26 7.21 22.44
C TYR A 406 -16.11 6.53 23.17
N THR A 407 -15.25 7.35 23.77
CA THR A 407 -14.04 6.91 24.49
C THR A 407 -14.24 7.17 25.98
N PHE A 408 -13.90 6.20 26.81
CA PHE A 408 -13.99 6.28 28.27
C PHE A 408 -12.72 5.71 28.91
N GLY A 409 -12.37 6.23 30.08
CA GLY A 409 -11.19 5.76 30.81
C GLY A 409 -11.34 4.31 31.28
N LEU A 410 -10.30 3.50 31.12
CA LEU A 410 -10.22 2.10 31.52
C LEU A 410 -8.87 1.83 32.21
N GLY A 411 -8.78 2.01 33.52
CA GLY A 411 -7.53 1.90 34.25
C GLY A 411 -6.47 2.88 33.77
N SER A 412 -5.32 2.38 33.30
CA SER A 412 -4.24 3.19 32.72
C SER A 412 -4.41 3.46 31.22
N GLY A 413 -5.51 3.04 30.62
CA GLY A 413 -5.81 3.18 29.20
C GLY A 413 -7.24 3.65 28.95
N TYR A 414 -7.83 3.18 27.83
CA TYR A 414 -9.19 3.55 27.42
C TYR A 414 -9.97 2.38 26.85
N GLY A 415 -11.29 2.47 26.95
CA GLY A 415 -12.23 1.73 26.13
C GLY A 415 -12.87 2.66 25.11
N LYS A 416 -13.12 2.17 23.90
CA LYS A 416 -13.77 2.93 22.83
C LYS A 416 -14.80 2.08 22.11
N PHE A 417 -15.96 2.66 21.87
CA PHE A 417 -16.93 2.18 20.89
C PHE A 417 -16.92 3.09 19.68
N LEU A 418 -17.05 2.54 18.50
CA LEU A 418 -17.07 3.29 17.24
C LEU A 418 -18.17 2.78 16.31
N GLY A 419 -18.68 3.69 15.50
CA GLY A 419 -19.59 3.41 14.40
C GLY A 419 -19.22 4.24 13.20
N SER A 420 -19.54 3.78 12.01
CA SER A 420 -19.33 4.52 10.79
C SER A 420 -20.43 4.19 9.79
N TYR A 421 -20.98 5.23 9.17
CA TYR A 421 -21.78 5.10 7.97
C TYR A 421 -21.17 6.00 6.90
N SER A 422 -20.87 5.44 5.74
CA SER A 422 -20.22 6.18 4.67
C SER A 422 -20.64 5.69 3.30
N THR A 423 -20.65 6.61 2.35
CA THR A 423 -20.93 6.35 0.93
C THR A 423 -19.69 6.63 0.10
N SER A 424 -19.57 5.97 -1.03
CA SER A 424 -18.52 6.23 -2.01
C SER A 424 -19.04 6.10 -3.43
N PHE A 425 -18.34 6.78 -4.33
CA PHE A 425 -18.55 6.80 -5.76
C PHE A 425 -17.26 6.38 -6.45
N ILE A 426 -17.35 5.53 -7.46
CA ILE A 426 -16.21 5.07 -8.25
C ILE A 426 -16.57 5.15 -9.72
N ALA A 427 -15.95 6.08 -10.43
CA ALA A 427 -16.08 6.18 -11.87
C ALA A 427 -15.34 5.01 -12.56
N PRO A 428 -15.89 4.40 -13.61
CA PRO A 428 -15.14 3.51 -14.47
C PRO A 428 -13.85 4.16 -14.97
N SER A 429 -12.80 3.34 -15.16
CA SER A 429 -11.51 3.83 -15.67
C SER A 429 -11.62 4.20 -17.16
N LEU A 430 -10.65 5.01 -17.64
CA LEU A 430 -10.56 5.30 -19.08
C LEU A 430 -10.42 4.02 -19.91
N PHE A 431 -9.70 3.00 -19.39
CA PHE A 431 -9.59 1.69 -20.04
C PHE A 431 -10.97 1.01 -20.17
N GLN A 432 -11.73 0.94 -19.07
CA GLN A 432 -13.05 0.29 -19.07
C GLN A 432 -14.06 0.99 -19.99
N LEU A 433 -13.91 2.30 -20.21
CA LEU A 433 -14.80 3.08 -21.08
C LEU A 433 -14.37 3.04 -22.55
N PHE A 434 -13.08 3.17 -22.82
CA PHE A 434 -12.61 3.58 -24.15
C PHE A 434 -11.56 2.65 -24.77
N ASP A 435 -11.19 1.53 -24.11
CA ASP A 435 -10.36 0.51 -24.76
C ASP A 435 -11.05 0.00 -26.04
N GLY A 436 -10.30 -0.07 -27.14
CA GLY A 436 -10.87 -0.39 -28.46
C GLY A 436 -11.41 -1.80 -28.61
N THR A 437 -11.03 -2.72 -27.69
CA THR A 437 -11.40 -4.14 -27.73
C THR A 437 -12.47 -4.46 -26.70
N PHE A 438 -12.33 -3.95 -25.48
CA PHE A 438 -13.11 -4.36 -24.31
C PHE A 438 -13.90 -3.23 -23.68
N GLY A 439 -13.67 -1.99 -24.10
CA GLY A 439 -14.30 -0.80 -23.54
C GLY A 439 -15.81 -0.73 -23.76
N ASN A 440 -16.51 -0.11 -22.81
CA ASN A 440 -17.93 0.15 -22.87
C ASN A 440 -18.24 1.56 -22.37
N PRO A 441 -18.54 2.50 -23.28
CA PRO A 441 -18.86 3.88 -22.92
C PRO A 441 -20.17 4.03 -22.12
N ASP A 442 -21.05 3.01 -22.16
CA ASP A 442 -22.37 3.03 -21.50
C ASP A 442 -22.29 2.55 -20.03
N LEU A 443 -21.09 2.31 -19.50
CA LEU A 443 -20.95 1.90 -18.10
C LEU A 443 -21.47 2.98 -17.15
N GLU A 444 -22.19 2.54 -16.12
CA GLU A 444 -22.58 3.36 -14.98
C GLU A 444 -21.48 3.35 -13.90
N ALA A 445 -21.40 4.42 -13.13
CA ALA A 445 -20.48 4.48 -11.99
C ALA A 445 -20.94 3.56 -10.86
N GLU A 446 -19.96 2.97 -10.15
CA GLU A 446 -20.25 2.17 -8.97
C GLU A 446 -20.56 3.04 -7.76
N GLU A 447 -21.55 2.62 -6.99
CA GLU A 447 -21.90 3.23 -5.69
C GLU A 447 -21.72 2.22 -4.56
N ASN A 448 -21.18 2.68 -3.44
CA ASN A 448 -21.02 1.84 -2.27
C ASN A 448 -21.63 2.51 -1.03
N ARG A 449 -22.22 1.70 -0.16
CA ARG A 449 -22.68 2.07 1.18
C ARG A 449 -22.03 1.14 2.18
N THR A 450 -21.36 1.69 3.17
CA THR A 450 -20.64 0.92 4.18
C THR A 450 -21.11 1.30 5.56
N LEU A 451 -21.51 0.29 6.35
CA LEU A 451 -21.83 0.40 7.78
C LEU A 451 -20.77 -0.36 8.57
N GLU A 452 -20.24 0.28 9.60
CA GLU A 452 -19.26 -0.31 10.50
C GLU A 452 -19.66 -0.11 11.96
N SER A 453 -19.35 -1.09 12.81
CA SER A 453 -19.50 -0.98 14.26
C SER A 453 -18.39 -1.76 14.95
N GLY A 454 -17.78 -1.18 15.96
CA GLY A 454 -16.64 -1.82 16.60
C GLY A 454 -16.34 -1.30 18.00
N PHE A 455 -15.35 -1.93 18.60
CA PHE A 455 -14.82 -1.54 19.90
C PHE A 455 -13.30 -1.68 19.92
N GLU A 456 -12.65 -0.92 20.80
CA GLU A 456 -11.23 -1.03 21.10
C GLU A 456 -11.03 -0.90 22.61
N TRP A 457 -10.27 -1.83 23.19
CA TRP A 457 -9.80 -1.79 24.56
C TRP A 457 -8.29 -1.64 24.56
N ASN A 458 -7.81 -0.58 25.14
CA ASN A 458 -6.38 -0.27 25.25
C ASN A 458 -6.00 -0.15 26.73
N LEU A 459 -5.23 -1.11 27.24
CA LEU A 459 -4.66 -1.13 28.60
C LEU A 459 -3.18 -0.71 28.59
N GLY A 460 -2.84 0.25 27.76
CA GLY A 460 -1.47 0.69 27.52
C GLY A 460 -0.63 -0.36 26.81
N LYS A 461 0.63 -0.50 27.21
CA LYS A 461 1.55 -1.49 26.59
C LYS A 461 1.14 -2.95 26.84
N LYS A 462 0.34 -3.21 27.87
CA LYS A 462 -0.01 -4.57 28.27
C LYS A 462 -0.92 -5.27 27.30
N LEU A 463 -1.93 -4.55 26.78
CA LEU A 463 -2.91 -5.15 25.88
C LEU A 463 -3.65 -4.05 25.10
N ARG A 464 -3.73 -4.20 23.80
CA ARG A 464 -4.74 -3.60 22.95
C ARG A 464 -5.50 -4.71 22.25
N PHE A 465 -6.82 -4.66 22.34
CA PHE A 465 -7.71 -5.60 21.67
C PHE A 465 -8.82 -4.82 20.99
N SER A 466 -9.10 -5.12 19.73
CA SER A 466 -10.20 -4.50 18.99
C SER A 466 -10.97 -5.54 18.20
N GLY A 467 -12.25 -5.25 18.03
CA GLY A 467 -13.16 -6.01 17.18
C GLY A 467 -14.00 -5.06 16.34
N LEU A 468 -14.23 -5.39 15.09
CA LEU A 468 -15.02 -4.61 14.16
C LEU A 468 -15.91 -5.53 13.32
N TYR A 469 -17.16 -5.16 13.15
CA TYR A 469 -18.07 -5.69 12.13
C TYR A 469 -18.21 -4.66 11.02
N PHE A 470 -18.23 -5.11 9.77
CA PHE A 470 -18.52 -4.28 8.60
C PHE A 470 -19.55 -4.95 7.69
N ASN A 471 -20.37 -4.10 7.06
CA ASN A 471 -21.32 -4.49 6.02
C ASN A 471 -21.25 -3.46 4.89
N ARG A 472 -21.08 -3.96 3.66
CA ARG A 472 -20.97 -3.15 2.45
C ARG A 472 -21.97 -3.62 1.41
N ASN A 473 -22.66 -2.68 0.79
CA ASN A 473 -23.50 -2.89 -0.38
C ASN A 473 -22.88 -2.13 -1.55
N GLU A 474 -22.65 -2.83 -2.63
CA GLU A 474 -22.13 -2.28 -3.89
C GLU A 474 -23.19 -2.39 -4.97
N MET A 475 -23.42 -1.31 -5.70
CA MET A 475 -24.33 -1.21 -6.83
C MET A 475 -23.55 -0.90 -8.09
N ASN A 476 -24.03 -1.35 -9.24
CA ASN A 476 -23.44 -1.12 -10.55
C ASN A 476 -21.96 -1.59 -10.64
N THR A 477 -21.60 -2.66 -9.92
CA THR A 477 -20.23 -3.19 -9.94
C THR A 477 -19.82 -3.52 -11.37
N VAL A 478 -18.68 -2.97 -11.83
CA VAL A 478 -18.17 -3.23 -13.18
C VAL A 478 -17.47 -4.58 -13.20
N LEU A 479 -17.93 -5.44 -14.10
CA LEU A 479 -17.42 -6.79 -14.34
C LEU A 479 -16.93 -6.92 -15.79
N PHE A 480 -15.98 -7.83 -16.00
CA PHE A 480 -15.59 -8.27 -17.33
C PHE A 480 -16.42 -9.50 -17.70
N THR A 481 -17.23 -9.41 -18.75
CA THR A 481 -18.25 -10.41 -19.08
C THR A 481 -18.16 -10.81 -20.55
N THR A 482 -18.29 -12.11 -20.84
CA THR A 482 -18.45 -12.58 -22.20
C THR A 482 -19.90 -12.32 -22.64
N ILE A 483 -20.09 -11.34 -23.53
CA ILE A 483 -21.39 -10.90 -23.99
C ILE A 483 -21.88 -11.70 -25.22
N ASP A 484 -20.97 -12.28 -26.01
CA ASP A 484 -21.26 -13.19 -27.11
C ASP A 484 -20.32 -14.40 -27.07
N PRO A 485 -20.74 -15.51 -26.41
CA PRO A 485 -19.91 -16.70 -26.31
C PRO A 485 -19.64 -17.40 -27.68
N ALA A 486 -20.52 -17.22 -28.67
CA ALA A 486 -20.36 -17.85 -29.98
C ALA A 486 -19.22 -17.21 -30.79
N ASN A 487 -18.97 -15.93 -30.61
CA ASN A 487 -17.92 -15.15 -31.25
C ASN A 487 -16.77 -14.76 -30.31
N PHE A 488 -16.75 -15.26 -29.07
CA PHE A 488 -15.76 -14.95 -28.04
C PHE A 488 -15.62 -13.44 -27.74
N ILE A 489 -16.74 -12.70 -27.84
CA ILE A 489 -16.73 -11.27 -27.55
C ILE A 489 -16.94 -11.04 -26.05
N SER A 490 -15.99 -10.38 -25.42
CA SER A 490 -16.05 -9.96 -24.01
C SER A 490 -15.99 -8.44 -23.90
N GLN A 491 -16.67 -7.88 -22.88
CA GLN A 491 -16.75 -6.44 -22.66
C GLN A 491 -16.94 -6.15 -21.15
N TYR A 492 -16.60 -4.94 -20.74
CA TYR A 492 -16.96 -4.46 -19.41
C TYR A 492 -18.46 -4.15 -19.35
N THR A 493 -19.13 -4.64 -18.31
CA THR A 493 -20.57 -4.43 -18.07
C THR A 493 -20.81 -4.13 -16.60
N ASN A 494 -21.93 -3.45 -16.28
CA ASN A 494 -22.37 -3.36 -14.90
C ASN A 494 -23.11 -4.63 -14.48
N ALA A 495 -22.85 -5.12 -13.27
CA ALA A 495 -23.57 -6.24 -12.70
C ALA A 495 -25.03 -5.84 -12.41
N GLU A 496 -25.95 -6.75 -12.63
CA GLU A 496 -27.33 -6.61 -12.17
C GLU A 496 -27.42 -6.86 -10.66
N GLY A 497 -28.16 -6.01 -9.94
CA GLY A 497 -28.39 -6.15 -8.49
C GLY A 497 -27.28 -5.54 -7.62
N GLU A 498 -27.30 -5.90 -6.34
CA GLU A 498 -26.35 -5.44 -5.33
C GLU A 498 -25.38 -6.56 -4.93
N ALA A 499 -24.08 -6.29 -4.89
CA ALA A 499 -23.15 -7.18 -4.19
C ALA A 499 -23.11 -6.82 -2.70
N LYS A 500 -23.28 -7.83 -1.84
CA LYS A 500 -23.32 -7.67 -0.37
C LYS A 500 -22.14 -8.38 0.27
N ILE A 501 -21.30 -7.62 0.93
CA ILE A 501 -20.08 -8.09 1.57
C ILE A 501 -20.16 -7.75 3.05
N GLN A 502 -19.94 -8.75 3.91
CA GLN A 502 -19.89 -8.55 5.35
C GLN A 502 -18.70 -9.29 5.97
N GLY A 503 -18.31 -8.85 7.15
CA GLY A 503 -17.23 -9.52 7.84
C GLY A 503 -16.95 -9.00 9.23
N VAL A 504 -16.04 -9.69 9.90
CA VAL A 504 -15.52 -9.29 11.21
C VAL A 504 -14.00 -9.28 11.19
N GLU A 505 -13.44 -8.33 11.90
CA GLU A 505 -12.00 -8.18 12.11
C GLU A 505 -11.71 -8.16 13.60
N PHE A 506 -10.68 -8.93 14.02
CA PHE A 506 -10.15 -8.87 15.38
C PHE A 506 -8.67 -8.58 15.32
N GLU A 507 -8.19 -7.71 16.19
CA GLU A 507 -6.77 -7.39 16.35
C GLU A 507 -6.39 -7.44 17.82
N ILE A 508 -5.23 -8.01 18.10
CA ILE A 508 -4.62 -8.02 19.42
C ILE A 508 -3.16 -7.59 19.33
N ALA A 509 -2.73 -6.75 20.24
CA ALA A 509 -1.33 -6.39 20.46
C ALA A 509 -1.04 -6.38 21.95
N SER A 510 0.05 -7.03 22.37
CA SER A 510 0.42 -7.17 23.79
C SER A 510 1.92 -7.26 23.96
N GLU A 511 2.44 -6.60 24.97
CA GLU A 511 3.76 -6.91 25.52
C GLU A 511 3.59 -8.00 26.59
N LEU A 512 3.89 -9.26 26.22
CA LEU A 512 3.70 -10.43 27.08
C LEU A 512 4.61 -10.39 28.30
N PHE A 513 5.86 -9.99 28.08
CA PHE A 513 6.84 -9.63 29.10
C PHE A 513 7.87 -8.69 28.47
N LEU A 514 8.75 -8.12 29.32
CA LEU A 514 9.69 -7.08 28.87
C LEU A 514 10.47 -7.50 27.61
N GLY A 515 10.23 -6.78 26.51
CA GLY A 515 10.86 -7.01 25.22
C GLY A 515 10.21 -8.09 24.35
N LEU A 516 9.19 -8.85 24.82
CA LEU A 516 8.44 -9.79 24.00
C LEU A 516 7.08 -9.20 23.62
N ASN A 517 6.94 -8.83 22.36
CA ASN A 517 5.71 -8.27 21.79
C ASN A 517 5.02 -9.32 20.93
N PHE A 518 3.72 -9.45 21.13
CA PHE A 518 2.83 -10.29 20.33
C PHE A 518 1.79 -9.44 19.66
N THR A 519 1.62 -9.62 18.36
CA THR A 519 0.49 -9.04 17.59
C THR A 519 -0.16 -10.14 16.79
N ALA A 520 -1.48 -10.15 16.72
CA ALA A 520 -2.20 -11.03 15.83
C ALA A 520 -3.45 -10.34 15.29
N ASN A 521 -3.91 -10.81 14.16
CA ASN A 521 -5.19 -10.40 13.58
C ASN A 521 -5.90 -11.59 12.95
N TYR A 522 -7.21 -11.50 12.91
CA TYR A 522 -8.08 -12.43 12.22
C TYR A 522 -9.13 -11.66 11.46
N THR A 523 -9.42 -12.10 10.24
CA THR A 523 -10.47 -11.54 9.38
C THR A 523 -11.34 -12.66 8.88
N PHE A 524 -12.65 -12.47 9.00
CA PHE A 524 -13.68 -13.22 8.28
C PHE A 524 -14.34 -12.27 7.29
N THR A 525 -14.40 -12.66 6.00
CA THR A 525 -15.08 -11.92 4.95
C THR A 525 -15.99 -12.85 4.18
N GLU A 526 -17.24 -12.48 4.04
CA GLU A 526 -18.23 -13.23 3.29
C GLU A 526 -18.90 -12.35 2.25
N LEU A 527 -18.92 -12.87 1.02
CA LEU A 527 -19.68 -12.30 -0.09
C LEU A 527 -20.99 -13.09 -0.21
N ASN A 528 -22.10 -12.45 0.06
CA ASN A 528 -23.40 -13.10 0.03
C ASN A 528 -24.01 -13.13 -1.37
N GLU A 529 -23.69 -12.15 -2.20
CA GLU A 529 -24.16 -12.03 -3.59
C GLU A 529 -23.00 -11.54 -4.47
N GLY A 530 -22.90 -12.04 -5.68
CA GLY A 530 -21.80 -11.78 -6.62
C GLY A 530 -20.71 -12.86 -6.55
N ASN A 531 -19.78 -12.81 -7.49
CA ASN A 531 -18.62 -13.71 -7.55
C ASN A 531 -17.33 -12.90 -7.48
N ARG A 532 -16.46 -13.20 -6.50
CA ARG A 532 -15.10 -12.67 -6.40
C ARG A 532 -14.14 -13.80 -6.15
N VAL A 533 -13.38 -14.11 -7.15
CA VAL A 533 -12.28 -15.07 -7.05
C VAL A 533 -11.13 -14.51 -6.21
N ARG A 534 -10.29 -15.37 -5.69
CA ARG A 534 -9.08 -15.05 -4.91
C ARG A 534 -9.32 -14.37 -3.57
N LEU A 535 -10.54 -14.36 -3.07
CA LEU A 535 -10.88 -13.79 -1.77
C LEU A 535 -11.15 -14.89 -0.74
N PRO A 536 -10.24 -15.16 0.22
CA PRO A 536 -10.46 -16.17 1.24
C PRO A 536 -11.49 -15.70 2.29
N LYS A 537 -12.35 -16.63 2.74
CA LYS A 537 -13.30 -16.34 3.83
C LYS A 537 -12.60 -16.11 5.17
N HIS A 538 -11.53 -16.86 5.43
CA HIS A 538 -10.80 -16.83 6.71
C HIS A 538 -9.34 -16.47 6.47
N ARG A 539 -8.84 -15.54 7.27
CA ARG A 539 -7.46 -15.12 7.25
C ARG A 539 -6.96 -14.79 8.63
N ALA A 540 -5.74 -15.20 8.94
CA ALA A 540 -5.10 -14.88 10.22
C ALA A 540 -3.62 -14.56 10.02
N ASN A 541 -3.12 -13.60 10.77
CA ASN A 541 -1.69 -13.33 10.87
C ASN A 541 -1.31 -13.19 12.34
N ALA A 542 -0.08 -13.60 12.67
CA ALA A 542 0.50 -13.40 14.00
C ALA A 542 1.98 -13.06 13.88
N ASN A 543 2.46 -12.19 14.75
CA ASN A 543 3.88 -11.84 14.84
C ASN A 543 4.30 -11.88 16.31
N LEU A 544 5.36 -12.61 16.57
CA LEU A 544 6.02 -12.67 17.88
C LEU A 544 7.41 -12.04 17.72
N ASN A 545 7.60 -10.86 18.29
CA ASN A 545 8.83 -10.10 18.23
C ASN A 545 9.50 -10.05 19.59
N TYR A 546 10.75 -10.51 19.67
CA TYR A 546 11.53 -10.51 20.90
C TYR A 546 12.78 -9.62 20.79
N LYS A 547 12.81 -8.58 21.60
CA LYS A 547 13.96 -7.71 21.80
C LYS A 547 14.91 -8.39 22.80
N ILE A 548 15.85 -9.19 22.31
CA ILE A 548 16.84 -9.91 23.11
C ILE A 548 17.73 -8.92 23.89
N SER A 549 18.05 -7.79 23.24
CA SER A 549 18.79 -6.66 23.83
C SER A 549 18.45 -5.37 23.07
N ASP A 550 18.95 -4.23 23.52
CA ASP A 550 18.77 -2.95 22.77
C ASP A 550 19.35 -3.00 21.36
N ARG A 551 20.18 -3.99 21.04
CA ARG A 551 20.85 -4.14 19.75
C ARG A 551 20.45 -5.36 18.97
N THR A 552 19.73 -6.29 19.59
CA THR A 552 19.41 -7.58 18.97
C THR A 552 17.93 -7.85 19.10
N ASN A 553 17.30 -8.11 17.97
CA ASN A 553 15.90 -8.50 17.91
C ASN A 553 15.69 -9.71 16.99
N THR A 554 14.69 -10.49 17.31
CA THR A 554 14.24 -11.61 16.48
C THR A 554 12.73 -11.59 16.38
N ALA A 555 12.20 -12.11 15.27
CA ALA A 555 10.76 -12.21 15.08
C ALA A 555 10.38 -13.51 14.36
N ILE A 556 9.23 -14.04 14.70
CA ILE A 556 8.54 -15.11 13.99
C ILE A 556 7.21 -14.54 13.52
N THR A 557 6.93 -14.69 12.22
CA THR A 557 5.66 -14.27 11.62
C THR A 557 4.93 -15.50 11.09
N TYR A 558 3.66 -15.62 11.42
CA TYR A 558 2.74 -16.64 10.91
C TYR A 558 1.68 -15.99 10.04
N GLN A 559 1.34 -16.61 8.92
CA GLN A 559 0.25 -16.24 8.04
C GLN A 559 -0.57 -17.48 7.71
N TYR A 560 -1.88 -17.38 7.84
CA TYR A 560 -2.86 -18.36 7.36
C TYR A 560 -3.80 -17.69 6.36
N VAL A 561 -3.99 -18.35 5.22
CA VAL A 561 -4.95 -17.98 4.16
C VAL A 561 -5.87 -19.17 3.93
N GLY A 562 -7.16 -18.98 4.10
CA GLY A 562 -8.18 -20.00 3.88
C GLY A 562 -8.32 -20.41 2.41
N SER A 563 -9.03 -21.50 2.18
CA SER A 563 -9.39 -21.93 0.80
C SER A 563 -10.21 -20.85 0.11
N ARG A 564 -10.05 -20.75 -1.20
CA ARG A 564 -10.70 -19.76 -2.07
C ARG A 564 -10.83 -20.31 -3.48
N GLU A 565 -11.62 -19.65 -4.29
CA GLU A 565 -11.74 -19.98 -5.72
C GLU A 565 -10.86 -19.05 -6.57
N ASP A 566 -10.37 -19.56 -7.68
CA ASP A 566 -9.78 -18.78 -8.77
C ASP A 566 -10.35 -19.25 -10.10
N THR A 567 -10.22 -18.46 -11.16
CA THR A 567 -10.64 -18.82 -12.49
C THR A 567 -9.47 -19.41 -13.28
N ASP A 568 -9.63 -20.65 -13.73
CA ASP A 568 -8.73 -21.22 -14.73
C ASP A 568 -9.12 -20.68 -16.12
N PHE A 569 -8.30 -19.79 -16.64
CA PHE A 569 -8.56 -19.17 -17.95
C PHE A 569 -8.41 -20.10 -19.14
N SER A 570 -7.84 -21.30 -18.98
CA SER A 570 -7.80 -22.31 -20.05
C SER A 570 -9.14 -23.01 -20.23
N THR A 571 -9.92 -23.13 -19.16
CA THR A 571 -11.23 -23.80 -19.14
C THR A 571 -12.39 -22.84 -18.86
N PHE A 572 -12.12 -21.62 -18.41
CA PHE A 572 -13.08 -20.64 -17.89
C PHE A 572 -13.93 -21.16 -16.73
N GLN A 573 -13.41 -22.14 -15.98
CA GLN A 573 -14.06 -22.71 -14.82
C GLN A 573 -13.43 -22.17 -13.53
N ASN A 574 -14.25 -21.96 -12.50
CA ASN A 574 -13.71 -21.71 -11.17
C ASN A 574 -13.13 -23.00 -10.59
N VAL A 575 -11.93 -22.90 -10.07
CA VAL A 575 -11.19 -23.97 -9.40
C VAL A 575 -10.91 -23.59 -7.96
N ALA A 576 -10.92 -24.59 -7.06
CA ALA A 576 -10.58 -24.35 -5.66
C ALA A 576 -9.06 -24.28 -5.50
N LEU A 577 -8.59 -23.25 -4.80
CA LEU A 577 -7.24 -23.15 -4.26
C LEU A 577 -7.26 -23.54 -2.78
N ASP A 578 -6.36 -24.43 -2.38
CA ASP A 578 -6.26 -24.91 -1.00
C ASP A 578 -5.84 -23.83 -0.02
N ALA A 579 -6.19 -24.03 1.25
CA ALA A 579 -5.70 -23.20 2.36
C ALA A 579 -4.22 -23.50 2.62
N TYR A 580 -3.48 -22.47 3.02
CA TYR A 580 -2.05 -22.62 3.35
C TYR A 580 -1.65 -21.85 4.61
N SER A 581 -0.49 -22.25 5.16
CA SER A 581 0.12 -21.60 6.33
C SER A 581 1.62 -21.35 6.10
N LEU A 582 2.07 -20.14 6.31
CA LEU A 582 3.47 -19.76 6.14
C LEU A 582 4.05 -19.29 7.46
N ILE A 583 5.30 -19.66 7.72
CA ILE A 583 6.09 -19.15 8.85
C ILE A 583 7.39 -18.57 8.32
N ASP A 584 7.66 -17.34 8.76
CA ASP A 584 8.88 -16.61 8.43
C ASP A 584 9.66 -16.30 9.71
N PHE A 585 10.97 -16.18 9.59
CA PHE A 585 11.89 -15.87 10.69
C PHE A 585 12.76 -14.67 10.32
N TYR A 586 12.95 -13.78 11.29
CA TYR A 586 13.85 -12.64 11.21
C TYR A 586 14.79 -12.60 12.40
N PHE A 587 16.06 -12.29 12.17
CA PHE A 587 17.05 -11.97 13.19
C PHE A 587 17.88 -10.78 12.75
N GLY A 588 18.03 -9.77 13.62
CA GLY A 588 18.81 -8.57 13.37
C GLY A 588 19.71 -8.19 14.53
N HIS A 589 20.92 -7.75 14.23
CA HIS A 589 21.89 -7.24 15.20
C HIS A 589 22.48 -5.91 14.79
N GLN A 590 22.40 -4.91 15.69
CA GLN A 590 22.98 -3.59 15.58
C GLN A 590 24.33 -3.54 16.30
N PHE A 591 25.39 -3.19 15.62
CA PHE A 591 26.73 -3.11 16.22
C PHE A 591 26.90 -1.87 17.11
N LYS A 592 27.96 -1.88 17.96
CA LYS A 592 28.16 -0.93 19.08
C LYS A 592 28.07 0.55 18.75
N ASN A 593 28.45 0.96 17.57
CA ASN A 593 28.41 2.37 17.14
C ASN A 593 27.09 2.78 16.47
N ASN A 594 26.07 1.91 16.49
CA ASN A 594 24.77 2.07 15.82
C ASN A 594 24.83 2.42 14.31
N LYS A 595 26.01 2.30 13.72
CA LYS A 595 26.24 2.62 12.30
C LYS A 595 26.02 1.44 11.38
N LEU A 596 26.12 0.21 11.91
CA LEU A 596 26.03 -1.03 11.15
C LEU A 596 25.00 -1.95 11.75
N LYS A 597 24.04 -2.41 10.94
CA LYS A 597 23.09 -3.48 11.26
C LYS A 597 23.24 -4.61 10.25
N LEU A 598 23.34 -5.83 10.74
CA LEU A 598 23.20 -7.04 9.94
C LEU A 598 21.90 -7.74 10.28
N PHE A 599 21.26 -8.34 9.30
CA PHE A 599 20.07 -9.13 9.53
C PHE A 599 19.96 -10.33 8.58
N ILE A 600 19.23 -11.34 9.03
CA ILE A 600 18.84 -12.49 8.23
C ILE A 600 17.32 -12.57 8.25
N ASN A 601 16.73 -12.84 7.09
CA ASN A 601 15.31 -13.13 6.95
C ASN A 601 15.15 -14.45 6.19
N ILE A 602 14.41 -15.40 6.77
CA ILE A 602 14.09 -16.68 6.17
C ILE A 602 12.59 -16.71 5.96
N THR A 603 12.13 -16.76 4.73
CA THR A 603 10.71 -16.84 4.38
C THR A 603 10.31 -18.27 4.09
N ASN A 604 9.04 -18.62 4.41
CA ASN A 604 8.49 -19.95 4.22
C ASN A 604 9.41 -21.06 4.77
N ILE A 605 9.71 -21.01 6.07
CA ILE A 605 10.71 -21.89 6.72
C ILE A 605 10.45 -23.38 6.44
N PHE A 606 9.16 -23.78 6.40
CA PHE A 606 8.78 -25.17 6.22
C PHE A 606 8.71 -25.60 4.76
N ASN A 607 9.00 -24.69 3.83
CA ASN A 607 8.94 -24.93 2.38
C ASN A 607 7.56 -25.42 1.94
N GLU A 608 6.51 -24.80 2.49
CA GLU A 608 5.12 -25.11 2.12
C GLU A 608 4.91 -24.87 0.63
N ASP A 609 4.25 -25.81 -0.01
CA ASP A 609 3.77 -25.68 -1.38
C ASP A 609 2.36 -25.08 -1.37
N TYR A 610 2.17 -23.99 -2.08
CA TYR A 610 0.91 -23.24 -2.09
C TYR A 610 0.76 -22.46 -3.40
N GLN A 611 -0.45 -22.00 -3.69
CA GLN A 611 -0.74 -21.13 -4.82
C GLN A 611 -1.47 -19.88 -4.36
N GLU A 612 -1.06 -18.72 -4.84
CA GLU A 612 -1.81 -17.45 -4.69
C GLU A 612 -2.75 -17.24 -5.87
N ILE A 613 -2.31 -17.63 -7.07
CA ILE A 613 -3.00 -17.51 -8.36
C ILE A 613 -2.79 -18.83 -9.10
N ILE A 614 -3.85 -19.37 -9.71
CA ILE A 614 -3.77 -20.63 -10.44
C ILE A 614 -2.75 -20.54 -11.59
N GLY A 615 -1.88 -21.57 -11.70
CA GLY A 615 -0.86 -21.68 -12.72
C GLY A 615 0.40 -20.85 -12.52
N TYR A 616 0.42 -19.94 -11.54
CA TYR A 616 1.58 -19.12 -11.22
C TYR A 616 2.42 -19.70 -10.08
N SER A 617 3.74 -19.58 -10.24
CA SER A 617 4.71 -20.00 -9.24
C SER A 617 4.65 -19.15 -7.98
N THR A 618 4.92 -19.76 -6.84
CA THR A 618 5.11 -19.09 -5.56
C THR A 618 6.48 -19.37 -4.98
N ARG A 619 6.95 -18.47 -4.11
CA ARG A 619 8.27 -18.60 -3.48
C ARG A 619 8.23 -19.66 -2.38
N GLY A 620 9.08 -20.67 -2.49
CA GLY A 620 9.39 -21.64 -1.47
C GLY A 620 10.20 -21.03 -0.32
N ARG A 621 10.99 -21.86 0.39
CA ARG A 621 11.89 -21.37 1.44
C ARG A 621 13.05 -20.58 0.85
N ASN A 622 13.11 -19.30 1.18
CA ASN A 622 14.14 -18.37 0.71
C ASN A 622 14.89 -17.71 1.86
N TYR A 623 16.15 -17.34 1.60
CA TYR A 623 17.07 -16.77 2.56
C TYR A 623 17.52 -15.40 2.08
N ASN A 624 17.45 -14.39 2.93
CA ASN A 624 17.94 -13.04 2.66
C ASN A 624 18.94 -12.63 3.76
N LEU A 625 20.11 -12.17 3.34
CA LEU A 625 21.11 -11.55 4.20
C LEU A 625 21.16 -10.05 3.89
N GLY A 626 20.96 -9.22 4.89
CA GLY A 626 20.91 -7.78 4.72
C GLY A 626 21.91 -7.02 5.58
N LEU A 627 22.35 -5.91 5.02
CA LEU A 627 23.28 -4.93 5.62
C LEU A 627 22.64 -3.55 5.58
N ASN A 628 22.61 -2.83 6.72
CA ASN A 628 22.29 -1.41 6.76
C ASN A 628 23.44 -0.64 7.40
N VAL A 629 23.83 0.47 6.77
CA VAL A 629 24.82 1.42 7.28
C VAL A 629 24.18 2.78 7.41
N SER A 630 24.36 3.45 8.56
CA SER A 630 23.89 4.82 8.82
C SER A 630 25.05 5.69 9.30
N LEU A 631 25.26 6.82 8.65
CA LEU A 631 26.36 7.76 8.91
C LEU A 631 25.83 9.16 9.16
#